data_7a933598284c91af776f277277b23930
#
_entry.id   7a933598284c91af776f277277b23930
#
_cell.length_a   1.000
_cell.length_b   1.000
_cell.length_c   1.000
_cell.angle_alpha   90.00
_cell.angle_beta   90.00
_cell.angle_gamma   90.00
#
_symmetry.space_group_name_H-M   'P 1'
#
loop_
_entity.id
_entity.type
_entity.pdbx_description
1 polymer ?
#
loop_
_entity_poly.entity_id
_entity_poly.type
_entity_poly.pdbx_seq_one_letter_code
_entity_poly.pdbx_strand_id
1 'polypeptide(L)'
;MPPKSDTLVDPVLSVVMPVFNERHTVHEIIGRVLAVPLRIELVVVDDGSSDGTSEILVELQKQHGFKLVVQTENQGKGAALQRGFEEVTGDLVVIQDADLEYSPEEYPDLIKLICEGRADVVYGSRFLGRHRAFMFTHYFGNRVLTLITNILYNTMLSDMETCYK
;
A
#
# COMPACT_ATOMS: atom_id res chain seq x y z
N MET A 1 -23.95 -3.12 16.45
CA MET A 1 -22.64 -2.47 16.48
C MET A 1 -21.63 -3.57 16.78
N PRO A 2 -20.64 -3.84 15.95
CA PRO A 2 -19.57 -4.76 16.33
C PRO A 2 -18.83 -4.19 17.56
N PRO A 3 -18.18 -5.05 18.38
CA PRO A 3 -17.41 -4.59 19.52
C PRO A 3 -16.36 -3.58 19.03
N LYS A 4 -16.17 -2.50 19.79
CA LYS A 4 -15.10 -1.53 19.55
C LYS A 4 -13.79 -2.29 19.53
N SER A 5 -13.01 -2.17 18.46
CA SER A 5 -11.63 -2.65 18.44
C SER A 5 -10.88 -1.97 19.60
N ASP A 6 -10.12 -2.75 20.35
CA ASP A 6 -9.27 -2.19 21.40
C ASP A 6 -8.31 -1.17 20.78
N THR A 7 -8.08 -0.08 21.51
CA THR A 7 -7.15 0.97 21.08
C THR A 7 -5.76 0.36 20.91
N LEU A 8 -5.19 0.45 19.72
CA LEU A 8 -3.85 -0.04 19.44
C LEU A 8 -2.80 0.99 19.89
N VAL A 9 -1.88 0.57 20.73
CA VAL A 9 -0.77 1.41 21.20
C VAL A 9 0.52 0.93 20.53
N ASP A 10 1.15 1.80 19.74
CA ASP A 10 2.40 1.52 19.02
C ASP A 10 2.35 0.26 18.14
N PRO A 11 1.36 0.14 17.22
CA PRO A 11 1.20 -1.05 16.39
C PRO A 11 2.35 -1.23 15.41
N VAL A 12 2.61 -2.48 15.02
CA VAL A 12 3.48 -2.81 13.89
C VAL A 12 2.67 -2.68 12.61
N LEU A 13 3.11 -1.79 11.70
CA LEU A 13 2.52 -1.61 10.38
C LEU A 13 3.27 -2.46 9.35
N SER A 14 2.61 -3.49 8.84
CA SER A 14 3.12 -4.27 7.69
C SER A 14 2.84 -3.50 6.40
N VAL A 15 3.89 -3.13 5.68
CA VAL A 15 3.82 -2.48 4.38
C VAL A 15 4.05 -3.54 3.31
N VAL A 16 3.04 -3.86 2.52
CA VAL A 16 3.14 -4.79 1.39
C VAL A 16 3.38 -4.00 0.11
N MET A 17 4.53 -4.22 -0.50
CA MET A 17 4.97 -3.51 -1.70
C MET A 17 5.12 -4.46 -2.89
N PRO A 18 4.13 -4.54 -3.80
CA PRO A 18 4.30 -5.25 -5.05
C PRO A 18 5.19 -4.42 -5.98
N VAL A 19 6.16 -5.08 -6.63
CA VAL A 19 7.14 -4.44 -7.50
C VAL A 19 7.22 -5.19 -8.82
N PHE A 20 7.16 -4.47 -9.94
CA PHE A 20 7.41 -5.03 -11.27
C PHE A 20 8.04 -3.97 -12.18
N ASN A 21 9.32 -4.17 -12.56
CA ASN A 21 10.08 -3.28 -13.45
C ASN A 21 10.13 -1.81 -12.94
N GLU A 22 10.53 -1.63 -11.69
CA GLU A 22 10.60 -0.32 -11.01
C GLU A 22 12.04 0.09 -10.65
N ARG A 23 13.02 -0.23 -11.52
CA ARG A 23 14.46 0.02 -11.27
C ARG A 23 14.80 1.47 -10.91
N HIS A 24 14.00 2.43 -11.34
CA HIS A 24 14.28 3.86 -11.16
C HIS A 24 13.67 4.43 -9.87
N THR A 25 12.67 3.80 -9.32
CA THR A 25 11.85 4.29 -8.20
C THR A 25 12.02 3.46 -6.93
N VAL A 26 12.32 2.16 -7.06
CA VAL A 26 12.32 1.19 -5.95
C VAL A 26 13.29 1.57 -4.83
N HIS A 27 14.46 2.11 -5.13
CA HIS A 27 15.43 2.54 -4.13
C HIS A 27 14.89 3.69 -3.28
N GLU A 28 14.27 4.69 -3.93
CA GLU A 28 13.73 5.87 -3.27
C GLU A 28 12.53 5.51 -2.40
N ILE A 29 11.58 4.73 -2.94
CA ILE A 29 10.36 4.40 -2.19
C ILE A 29 10.65 3.55 -0.97
N ILE A 30 11.55 2.56 -1.05
CA ILE A 30 11.97 1.76 0.10
C ILE A 30 12.61 2.64 1.17
N GLY A 31 13.51 3.56 0.78
CA GLY A 31 14.12 4.51 1.72
C GLY A 31 13.08 5.39 2.42
N ARG A 32 12.07 5.88 1.69
CA ARG A 32 10.98 6.70 2.25
C ARG A 32 10.10 5.89 3.21
N VAL A 33 9.74 4.65 2.86
CA VAL A 33 8.96 3.76 3.74
C VAL A 33 9.71 3.52 5.06
N LEU A 34 10.98 3.17 5.00
CA LEU A 34 11.79 2.87 6.19
C LEU A 34 12.11 4.11 7.03
N ALA A 35 11.99 5.32 6.47
CA ALA A 35 12.18 6.58 7.19
C ALA A 35 10.94 7.04 7.98
N VAL A 36 9.77 6.41 7.77
CA VAL A 36 8.53 6.76 8.50
C VAL A 36 8.73 6.46 10.00
N PRO A 37 8.36 7.37 10.92
CA PRO A 37 8.55 7.19 12.36
C PRO A 37 7.46 6.27 12.97
N LEU A 38 7.33 5.06 12.43
CA LEU A 38 6.45 3.99 12.88
C LEU A 38 7.25 2.68 12.98
N ARG A 39 6.69 1.69 13.67
CA ARG A 39 7.23 0.32 13.65
C ARG A 39 6.83 -0.35 12.35
N ILE A 40 7.73 -0.32 11.36
CA ILE A 40 7.47 -0.84 10.02
C ILE A 40 7.98 -2.29 9.89
N GLU A 41 7.12 -3.17 9.39
CA GLU A 41 7.48 -4.45 8.78
C GLU A 41 7.31 -4.28 7.27
N LEU A 42 8.41 -4.20 6.51
CA LEU A 42 8.34 -4.08 5.05
C LEU A 42 8.41 -5.47 4.39
N VAL A 43 7.42 -5.78 3.57
CA VAL A 43 7.34 -6.98 2.73
C VAL A 43 7.30 -6.55 1.27
N VAL A 44 8.38 -6.80 0.55
CA VAL A 44 8.50 -6.51 -0.89
C VAL A 44 8.29 -7.79 -1.68
N VAL A 45 7.42 -7.72 -2.68
CA VAL A 45 7.17 -8.84 -3.61
C VAL A 45 7.57 -8.42 -5.00
N ASP A 46 8.65 -8.97 -5.51
CA ASP A 46 9.09 -8.80 -6.89
C ASP A 46 8.31 -9.77 -7.80
N ASP A 47 7.46 -9.22 -8.64
CA ASP A 47 6.58 -9.97 -9.54
C ASP A 47 7.30 -10.33 -10.86
N GLY A 48 8.51 -10.90 -10.77
CA GLY A 48 9.27 -11.37 -11.91
C GLY A 48 9.83 -10.23 -12.77
N SER A 49 10.44 -9.23 -12.15
CA SER A 49 11.07 -8.09 -12.86
C SER A 49 12.20 -8.56 -13.78
N SER A 50 12.38 -7.86 -14.91
CA SER A 50 13.37 -8.19 -15.94
C SER A 50 14.27 -7.01 -16.34
N ASP A 51 14.14 -5.86 -15.68
CA ASP A 51 14.85 -4.60 -16.01
C ASP A 51 16.04 -4.30 -15.09
N GLY A 52 16.40 -5.22 -14.18
CA GLY A 52 17.42 -5.02 -13.15
C GLY A 52 16.89 -4.63 -11.78
N THR A 53 15.56 -4.57 -11.60
CA THR A 53 14.90 -4.30 -10.31
C THR A 53 15.22 -5.37 -9.28
N SER A 54 15.19 -6.66 -9.67
CA SER A 54 15.43 -7.79 -8.77
C SER A 54 16.81 -7.71 -8.10
N GLU A 55 17.84 -7.36 -8.84
CA GLU A 55 19.22 -7.21 -8.33
C GLU A 55 19.31 -6.07 -7.32
N ILE A 56 18.65 -4.95 -7.60
CA ILE A 56 18.57 -3.80 -6.69
C ILE A 56 17.85 -4.21 -5.40
N LEU A 57 16.74 -4.94 -5.49
CA LEU A 57 15.97 -5.39 -4.33
C LEU A 57 16.79 -6.35 -3.44
N VAL A 58 17.56 -7.26 -4.02
CA VAL A 58 18.45 -8.17 -3.27
C VAL A 58 19.52 -7.38 -2.51
N GLU A 59 20.07 -6.32 -3.11
CA GLU A 59 21.05 -5.47 -2.45
C GLU A 59 20.43 -4.66 -1.31
N LEU A 60 19.29 -4.02 -1.56
CA LEU A 60 18.56 -3.25 -0.53
C LEU A 60 18.11 -4.15 0.62
N GLN A 61 17.70 -5.37 0.35
CA GLN A 61 17.32 -6.35 1.36
C GLN A 61 18.49 -6.70 2.30
N LYS A 62 19.70 -6.84 1.76
CA LYS A 62 20.92 -7.07 2.58
C LYS A 62 21.26 -5.87 3.47
N GLN A 63 20.99 -4.65 2.99
CA GLN A 63 21.29 -3.41 3.72
C GLN A 63 20.27 -3.12 4.83
N HIS A 64 18.98 -3.40 4.58
CA HIS A 64 17.89 -2.96 5.44
C HIS A 64 17.15 -4.08 6.15
N GLY A 65 17.32 -5.35 5.72
CA GLY A 65 16.78 -6.53 6.41
C GLY A 65 15.27 -6.73 6.25
N PHE A 66 14.60 -6.14 5.25
CA PHE A 66 13.19 -6.36 4.99
C PHE A 66 12.92 -7.75 4.38
N LYS A 67 11.66 -8.20 4.40
CA LYS A 67 11.25 -9.44 3.74
C LYS A 67 11.17 -9.24 2.23
N LEU A 68 11.87 -10.07 1.46
CA LEU A 68 11.82 -10.07 0.00
C LEU A 68 11.33 -11.42 -0.52
N VAL A 69 10.26 -11.38 -1.29
CA VAL A 69 9.72 -12.52 -2.02
C VAL A 69 9.92 -12.26 -3.52
N VAL A 70 10.51 -13.22 -4.23
CA VAL A 70 10.73 -13.10 -5.68
C VAL A 70 9.91 -14.15 -6.39
N GLN A 71 9.04 -13.74 -7.30
CA GLN A 71 8.29 -14.62 -8.18
C GLN A 71 9.11 -14.91 -9.44
N THR A 72 8.99 -16.12 -9.98
CA THR A 72 9.74 -16.54 -11.18
C THR A 72 9.25 -15.90 -12.46
N GLU A 73 8.02 -15.42 -12.49
CA GLU A 73 7.37 -14.78 -13.63
C GLU A 73 6.31 -13.79 -13.16
N ASN A 74 5.96 -12.83 -14.02
CA ASN A 74 4.91 -11.86 -13.73
C ASN A 74 3.52 -12.56 -13.69
N GLN A 75 2.86 -12.45 -12.54
CA GLN A 75 1.51 -12.96 -12.31
C GLN A 75 0.51 -11.83 -12.06
N GLY A 76 0.96 -10.60 -12.06
CA GLY A 76 0.19 -9.38 -11.85
C GLY A 76 0.08 -8.94 -10.39
N LYS A 77 -0.20 -7.64 -10.22
CA LYS A 77 -0.26 -6.97 -8.90
C LYS A 77 -1.10 -7.73 -7.86
N GLY A 78 -2.24 -8.28 -8.28
CA GLY A 78 -3.14 -9.01 -7.36
C GLY A 78 -2.49 -10.27 -6.77
N ALA A 79 -1.78 -11.05 -7.59
CA ALA A 79 -1.05 -12.24 -7.15
C ALA A 79 0.13 -11.87 -6.25
N ALA A 80 0.87 -10.81 -6.61
CA ALA A 80 1.95 -10.29 -5.78
C ALA A 80 1.45 -9.83 -4.40
N LEU A 81 0.31 -9.12 -4.34
CA LEU A 81 -0.30 -8.73 -3.06
C LEU A 81 -0.74 -9.92 -2.23
N GLN A 82 -1.39 -10.91 -2.84
CA GLN A 82 -1.79 -12.13 -2.14
C GLN A 82 -0.57 -12.83 -1.53
N ARG A 83 0.51 -12.95 -2.28
CA ARG A 83 1.76 -13.54 -1.79
C ARG A 83 2.38 -12.71 -0.67
N GLY A 84 2.32 -11.38 -0.76
CA GLY A 84 2.80 -10.49 0.31
C GLY A 84 1.99 -10.63 1.60
N PHE A 85 0.67 -10.78 1.49
CA PHE A 85 -0.20 -10.96 2.66
C PHE A 85 0.05 -12.27 3.43
N GLU A 86 0.60 -13.29 2.79
CA GLU A 86 1.02 -14.53 3.47
C GLU A 86 2.25 -14.33 4.39
N GLU A 87 3.01 -13.26 4.17
CA GLU A 87 4.27 -12.96 4.87
C GLU A 87 4.13 -11.91 5.98
N VAL A 88 2.98 -11.20 6.08
CA VAL A 88 2.78 -10.17 7.09
C VAL A 88 2.58 -10.74 8.49
N THR A 89 3.12 -10.06 9.49
CA THR A 89 2.98 -10.44 10.90
C THR A 89 2.60 -9.28 11.81
N GLY A 90 2.47 -8.07 11.26
CA GLY A 90 2.11 -6.86 12.01
C GLY A 90 0.63 -6.78 12.38
N ASP A 91 0.31 -5.78 13.17
CA ASP A 91 -1.05 -5.52 13.67
C ASP A 91 -1.94 -4.88 12.62
N LEU A 92 -1.35 -4.09 11.73
CA LEU A 92 -1.99 -3.37 10.63
C LEU A 92 -1.27 -3.67 9.32
N VAL A 93 -2.00 -3.53 8.21
CA VAL A 93 -1.44 -3.72 6.87
C VAL A 93 -1.77 -2.51 6.00
N VAL A 94 -0.80 -2.05 5.22
CA VAL A 94 -1.00 -1.06 4.15
C VAL A 94 -0.34 -1.54 2.87
N ILE A 95 -0.95 -1.22 1.73
CA ILE A 95 -0.39 -1.48 0.40
C ILE A 95 0.37 -0.23 -0.06
N GLN A 96 1.60 -0.38 -0.53
CA GLN A 96 2.42 0.70 -1.10
C GLN A 96 2.85 0.35 -2.52
N ASP A 97 2.44 1.16 -3.48
CA ASP A 97 2.95 1.04 -4.86
C ASP A 97 4.38 1.60 -4.97
N ALA A 98 5.19 1.01 -5.85
CA ALA A 98 6.60 1.35 -5.97
C ALA A 98 6.90 2.51 -6.93
N ASP A 99 5.88 3.14 -7.52
CA ASP A 99 5.95 4.15 -8.58
C ASP A 99 6.04 5.61 -8.09
N LEU A 100 6.17 5.85 -6.78
CA LEU A 100 6.22 7.17 -6.13
C LEU A 100 4.93 8.01 -6.26
N GLU A 101 3.81 7.44 -6.70
CA GLU A 101 2.55 8.18 -6.76
C GLU A 101 1.95 8.46 -5.38
N TYR A 102 2.23 7.58 -4.41
CA TYR A 102 1.76 7.66 -3.03
C TYR A 102 2.91 7.96 -2.05
N SER A 103 2.62 8.72 -1.02
CA SER A 103 3.60 9.22 -0.05
C SER A 103 3.57 8.44 1.26
N PRO A 104 4.62 7.64 1.60
CA PRO A 104 4.67 6.91 2.88
C PRO A 104 4.54 7.79 4.12
N GLU A 105 4.87 9.07 4.01
CA GLU A 105 4.73 10.06 5.06
C GLU A 105 3.28 10.26 5.54
N GLU A 106 2.29 9.77 4.76
CA GLU A 106 0.86 9.81 5.09
C GLU A 106 0.42 8.65 6.00
N TYR A 107 1.25 7.62 6.22
CA TYR A 107 0.87 6.46 7.04
C TYR A 107 0.37 6.81 8.45
N PRO A 108 1.00 7.75 9.19
CA PRO A 108 0.50 8.11 10.52
C PRO A 108 -0.95 8.61 10.51
N ASP A 109 -1.33 9.39 9.48
CA ASP A 109 -2.69 9.90 9.34
C ASP A 109 -3.67 8.79 8.93
N LEU A 110 -3.26 7.85 8.07
CA LEU A 110 -4.07 6.71 7.64
C LEU A 110 -4.41 5.78 8.82
N ILE A 111 -3.41 5.40 9.63
CA ILE A 111 -3.64 4.44 10.72
C ILE A 111 -4.29 5.06 11.97
N LYS A 112 -4.32 6.39 12.08
CA LYS A 112 -4.81 7.09 13.26
C LYS A 112 -6.22 6.67 13.68
N LEU A 113 -7.16 6.61 12.73
CA LEU A 113 -8.55 6.25 13.02
C LEU A 113 -8.68 4.79 13.48
N ILE A 114 -7.82 3.90 12.98
CA ILE A 114 -7.78 2.50 13.38
C ILE A 114 -7.21 2.41 14.80
N CYS A 115 -6.09 3.09 15.07
CA CYS A 115 -5.47 3.12 16.39
C CYS A 115 -6.41 3.68 17.47
N GLU A 116 -7.27 4.65 17.13
CA GLU A 116 -8.29 5.20 18.01
C GLU A 116 -9.52 4.27 18.17
N GLY A 117 -9.57 3.11 17.53
CA GLY A 117 -10.72 2.20 17.56
C GLY A 117 -11.98 2.76 16.89
N ARG A 118 -11.83 3.70 15.95
CA ARG A 118 -12.92 4.40 15.25
C ARG A 118 -13.24 3.81 13.89
N ALA A 119 -12.31 3.04 13.32
CA ALA A 119 -12.45 2.36 12.03
C ALA A 119 -11.67 1.06 12.04
N ASP A 120 -12.15 0.05 11.32
CA ASP A 120 -11.44 -1.20 11.07
C ASP A 120 -10.64 -1.13 9.75
N VAL A 121 -11.07 -0.28 8.82
CA VAL A 121 -10.42 -0.04 7.52
C VAL A 121 -10.48 1.45 7.20
N VAL A 122 -9.38 1.99 6.68
CA VAL A 122 -9.29 3.37 6.21
C VAL A 122 -8.86 3.39 4.74
N TYR A 123 -9.61 4.10 3.92
CA TYR A 123 -9.27 4.35 2.52
C TYR A 123 -8.67 5.76 2.38
N GLY A 124 -7.46 5.86 1.89
CA GLY A 124 -6.94 7.12 1.37
C GLY A 124 -7.78 7.60 0.18
N SER A 125 -7.81 8.90 -0.08
CA SER A 125 -8.53 9.42 -1.22
C SER A 125 -7.64 10.38 -2.00
N ARG A 126 -7.45 10.09 -3.29
CA ARG A 126 -6.72 10.98 -4.22
C ARG A 126 -7.49 12.26 -4.52
N PHE A 127 -8.77 12.34 -4.14
CA PHE A 127 -9.66 13.48 -4.42
C PHE A 127 -9.88 14.39 -3.21
N LEU A 128 -9.47 13.97 -2.02
CA LEU A 128 -9.60 14.74 -0.78
C LEU A 128 -8.23 15.29 -0.38
N GLY A 129 -7.93 16.53 -0.71
CA GLY A 129 -6.68 17.19 -0.37
C GLY A 129 -5.92 17.73 -1.59
N ARG A 130 -4.60 17.94 -1.43
CA ARG A 130 -3.74 18.38 -2.55
C ARG A 130 -3.47 17.20 -3.47
N HIS A 131 -3.88 17.31 -4.73
CA HIS A 131 -3.69 16.24 -5.73
C HIS A 131 -3.18 16.82 -7.04
N ARG A 132 -2.55 15.96 -7.86
CA ARG A 132 -2.19 16.29 -9.25
C ARG A 132 -3.45 16.40 -10.10
N ALA A 133 -3.39 17.18 -11.19
CA ALA A 133 -4.48 17.22 -12.17
C ALA A 133 -4.65 15.83 -12.82
N PHE A 134 -5.86 15.31 -12.77
CA PHE A 134 -6.22 14.04 -13.43
C PHE A 134 -6.75 14.28 -14.83
N MET A 135 -6.55 13.31 -15.73
CA MET A 135 -7.27 13.32 -16.99
C MET A 135 -8.76 13.08 -16.74
N PHE A 136 -9.61 13.88 -17.38
CA PHE A 136 -11.07 13.85 -17.17
C PHE A 136 -11.67 12.44 -17.34
N THR A 137 -11.21 11.69 -18.34
CA THR A 137 -11.70 10.32 -18.62
C THR A 137 -11.39 9.36 -17.48
N HIS A 138 -10.19 9.42 -16.90
CA HIS A 138 -9.81 8.60 -15.75
C HIS A 138 -10.59 8.98 -14.49
N TYR A 139 -10.77 10.28 -14.25
CA TYR A 139 -11.61 10.76 -13.15
C TYR A 139 -13.05 10.25 -13.28
N PHE A 140 -13.64 10.37 -14.48
CA PHE A 140 -15.01 9.91 -14.72
C PHE A 140 -15.15 8.40 -14.53
N GLY A 141 -14.21 7.59 -15.08
CA GLY A 141 -14.20 6.14 -14.89
C GLY A 141 -14.14 5.73 -13.42
N ASN A 142 -13.22 6.35 -12.66
CA ASN A 142 -13.10 6.09 -11.22
C ASN A 142 -14.39 6.45 -10.46
N ARG A 143 -15.03 7.58 -10.78
CA ARG A 143 -16.29 8.00 -10.14
C ARG A 143 -17.42 7.00 -10.40
N VAL A 144 -17.51 6.48 -11.62
CA VAL A 144 -18.50 5.45 -11.98
C VAL A 144 -18.25 4.15 -11.20
N LEU A 145 -17.01 3.67 -11.16
CA LEU A 145 -16.63 2.45 -10.42
C LEU A 145 -16.89 2.62 -8.91
N THR A 146 -16.52 3.76 -8.36
CA THR A 146 -16.79 4.08 -6.95
C THR A 146 -18.28 4.10 -6.66
N LEU A 147 -19.12 4.69 -7.55
CA LEU A 147 -20.57 4.69 -7.38
C LEU A 147 -21.16 3.28 -7.42
N ILE A 148 -20.73 2.45 -8.39
CA ILE A 148 -21.18 1.06 -8.48
C ILE A 148 -20.82 0.28 -7.21
N THR A 149 -19.57 0.42 -6.72
CA THR A 149 -19.12 -0.21 -5.47
C THR A 149 -19.98 0.24 -4.29
N ASN A 150 -20.21 1.53 -4.16
CA ASN A 150 -21.03 2.08 -3.07
C ASN A 150 -22.47 1.53 -3.06
N ILE A 151 -23.06 1.35 -4.26
CA ILE A 151 -24.41 0.77 -4.39
C ILE A 151 -24.38 -0.73 -4.05
N LEU A 152 -23.44 -1.50 -4.60
CA LEU A 152 -23.40 -2.95 -4.43
C LEU A 152 -23.09 -3.38 -2.99
N TYR A 153 -22.21 -2.65 -2.32
CA TYR A 153 -21.73 -2.98 -0.98
C TYR A 153 -22.31 -2.09 0.12
N ASN A 154 -23.25 -1.17 -0.23
CA ASN A 154 -23.86 -0.24 0.69
C ASN A 154 -22.81 0.55 1.52
N THR A 155 -21.81 1.10 0.84
CA THR A 155 -20.70 1.86 1.43
C THR A 155 -20.71 3.32 0.99
N MET A 156 -19.86 4.16 1.56
CA MET A 156 -19.69 5.57 1.20
C MET A 156 -18.20 5.88 0.95
N LEU A 157 -17.60 5.19 -0.02
CA LEU A 157 -16.23 5.48 -0.43
C LEU A 157 -16.18 6.71 -1.33
N SER A 158 -15.14 7.52 -1.20
CA SER A 158 -14.84 8.65 -2.09
C SER A 158 -13.96 8.27 -3.27
N ASP A 159 -13.10 7.25 -3.10
CA ASP A 159 -12.17 6.73 -4.09
C ASP A 159 -11.93 5.24 -3.84
N MET A 160 -12.55 4.36 -4.66
CA MET A 160 -12.39 2.92 -4.47
C MET A 160 -11.10 2.38 -5.12
N GLU A 161 -10.53 3.11 -6.07
CA GLU A 161 -9.31 2.71 -6.79
C GLU A 161 -8.02 3.19 -6.11
N THR A 162 -8.11 3.80 -4.94
CA THR A 162 -6.91 4.21 -4.18
C THR A 162 -6.04 2.99 -3.85
N CYS A 163 -4.72 3.16 -3.88
CA CYS A 163 -3.78 2.15 -3.39
C CYS A 163 -3.84 2.06 -1.86
N TYR A 164 -3.91 3.20 -1.16
CA TYR A 164 -3.94 3.23 0.29
C TYR A 164 -5.26 2.70 0.88
N LYS A 165 -5.19 1.50 1.41
CA LYS A 165 -6.26 0.80 2.13
C LYS A 165 -5.67 -0.32 2.99
#